data_ca970d804d6844849ff8d38f478849ab
#
_entry.id   ca970d804d6844849ff8d38f478849ab
#
_cell.length_a   1.000
_cell.length_b   1.000
_cell.length_c   1.000
_cell.angle_alpha   90.00
_cell.angle_beta   90.00
_cell.angle_gamma   90.00
#
_symmetry.space_group_name_H-M   'P 1'
#
loop_
_entity.id
_entity.type
_entity.pdbx_description
1 polymer ?
#
loop_
_entity_poly.entity_id
_entity_poly.type
_entity_poly.pdbx_seq_one_letter_code
_entity_poly.pdbx_strand_id
1 'polypeptide(L)'
;MTPRNSLVVPVYNEAGNIAELVERASAALGARAEPFEIILVNDGSTDSTGAEIAAAAGRFPACRELRLPAHAGQAAALLAGLRDARGERILTMDGDLQNDPADFPALLSLLESGPFDLVCGWRVGRRDSLLRRAMSRVANSVRRAVLADRVHDAGCQLRVMRREVLAAVKPMALLQAFIPALAAAAGLRVGEVPVRHHPRLHGRSKYGLARLWWRPAFEMLRLRLDLWRRPRP
;
A
#
# COMPACT_ATOMS: atom_id res chain seq x y z
N MET A 1 -22.32 2.13 -11.45
CA MET A 1 -21.95 0.72 -11.21
C MET A 1 -21.05 0.66 -9.99
N THR A 2 -21.21 -0.35 -9.13
CA THR A 2 -20.29 -0.57 -8.01
C THR A 2 -18.94 -1.01 -8.57
N PRO A 3 -17.81 -0.42 -8.17
CA PRO A 3 -16.50 -0.85 -8.67
C PRO A 3 -16.18 -2.26 -8.16
N ARG A 4 -15.51 -3.05 -8.97
CA ARG A 4 -14.98 -4.34 -8.56
C ARG A 4 -13.61 -4.18 -7.90
N ASN A 5 -12.85 -3.21 -8.37
CA ASN A 5 -11.51 -2.89 -7.86
C ASN A 5 -11.47 -1.46 -7.33
N SER A 6 -10.96 -1.24 -6.11
CA SER A 6 -10.66 0.09 -5.56
C SER A 6 -9.16 0.22 -5.35
N LEU A 7 -8.51 1.10 -6.09
CA LEU A 7 -7.11 1.47 -5.86
C LEU A 7 -7.04 2.63 -4.89
N VAL A 8 -6.37 2.43 -3.76
CA VAL A 8 -6.15 3.43 -2.70
C VAL A 8 -4.70 3.89 -2.75
N VAL A 9 -4.49 5.18 -2.95
CA VAL A 9 -3.16 5.80 -3.05
C VAL A 9 -3.08 6.98 -2.11
N PRO A 10 -2.41 6.86 -0.95
CA PRO A 10 -2.11 8.00 -0.09
C PRO A 10 -1.09 8.92 -0.76
N VAL A 11 -1.38 10.22 -0.81
CA VAL A 11 -0.50 11.24 -1.38
C VAL A 11 -0.34 12.44 -0.44
N TYR A 12 0.89 12.94 -0.31
CA TYR A 12 1.19 14.15 0.44
C TYR A 12 2.36 14.88 -0.21
N ASN A 13 2.10 16.07 -0.77
CA ASN A 13 3.09 16.85 -1.51
C ASN A 13 3.79 15.99 -2.58
N GLU A 14 2.98 15.46 -3.50
CA GLU A 14 3.40 14.62 -4.62
C GLU A 14 3.10 15.31 -5.97
N ALA A 15 3.17 16.65 -5.98
CA ALA A 15 3.07 17.42 -7.21
C ALA A 15 4.05 16.92 -8.29
N GLY A 16 3.58 16.86 -9.53
CA GLY A 16 4.30 16.30 -10.67
C GLY A 16 4.19 14.79 -10.86
N ASN A 17 3.68 14.05 -9.87
CA ASN A 17 3.50 12.60 -9.97
C ASN A 17 2.06 12.19 -10.32
N ILE A 18 1.06 13.04 -10.00
CA ILE A 18 -0.36 12.67 -9.99
C ILE A 18 -0.89 12.30 -11.38
N ALA A 19 -0.60 13.11 -12.40
CA ALA A 19 -1.11 12.88 -13.75
C ALA A 19 -0.64 11.54 -14.30
N GLU A 20 0.65 11.27 -14.24
CA GLU A 20 1.27 10.03 -14.71
C GLU A 20 0.80 8.80 -13.90
N LEU A 21 0.66 8.94 -12.59
CA LEU A 21 0.16 7.89 -11.71
C LEU A 21 -1.26 7.46 -12.12
N VAL A 22 -2.19 8.41 -12.28
CA VAL A 22 -3.58 8.13 -12.63
C VAL A 22 -3.68 7.54 -14.02
N GLU A 23 -2.91 8.05 -15.00
CA GLU A 23 -2.86 7.54 -16.35
C GLU A 23 -2.39 6.08 -16.39
N ARG A 24 -1.25 5.77 -15.76
CA ARG A 24 -0.71 4.40 -15.70
C ARG A 24 -1.64 3.44 -14.95
N ALA A 25 -2.21 3.87 -13.82
CA ALA A 25 -3.14 3.07 -13.05
C ALA A 25 -4.43 2.80 -13.83
N SER A 26 -4.97 3.82 -14.51
CA SER A 26 -6.17 3.67 -15.35
C SER A 26 -5.92 2.72 -16.52
N ALA A 27 -4.76 2.79 -17.16
CA ALA A 27 -4.39 1.87 -18.23
C ALA A 27 -4.29 0.42 -17.73
N ALA A 28 -3.61 0.20 -16.60
CA ALA A 28 -3.40 -1.12 -16.03
C ALA A 28 -4.70 -1.79 -15.55
N LEU A 29 -5.59 -1.02 -14.91
CA LEU A 29 -6.87 -1.54 -14.41
C LEU A 29 -7.92 -1.64 -15.52
N GLY A 30 -7.94 -0.68 -16.45
CA GLY A 30 -8.85 -0.67 -17.60
C GLY A 30 -8.64 -1.84 -18.56
N ALA A 31 -7.41 -2.34 -18.69
CA ALA A 31 -7.09 -3.50 -19.53
C ALA A 31 -7.83 -4.79 -19.10
N ARG A 32 -8.37 -4.84 -17.87
CA ARG A 32 -9.15 -5.99 -17.39
C ARG A 32 -10.64 -5.92 -17.72
N ALA A 33 -11.10 -4.81 -18.31
CA ALA A 33 -12.53 -4.56 -18.62
C ALA A 33 -13.48 -4.74 -17.40
N GLU A 34 -12.98 -4.54 -16.19
CA GLU A 34 -13.72 -4.60 -14.93
C GLU A 34 -13.94 -3.18 -14.38
N PRO A 35 -15.10 -2.87 -13.77
CA PRO A 35 -15.32 -1.56 -13.14
C PRO A 35 -14.30 -1.32 -12.03
N PHE A 36 -13.69 -0.15 -12.00
CA PHE A 36 -12.71 0.24 -10.98
C PHE A 36 -12.88 1.69 -10.54
N GLU A 37 -12.34 2.02 -9.39
CA GLU A 37 -12.13 3.38 -8.90
C GLU A 37 -10.68 3.58 -8.46
N ILE A 38 -10.19 4.81 -8.56
CA ILE A 38 -8.89 5.26 -8.04
C ILE A 38 -9.18 6.33 -6.99
N ILE A 39 -8.79 6.07 -5.75
CA ILE A 39 -8.98 6.96 -4.61
C ILE A 39 -7.62 7.56 -4.25
N LEU A 40 -7.39 8.82 -4.66
CA LEU A 40 -6.23 9.58 -4.23
C LEU A 40 -6.53 10.22 -2.88
N VAL A 41 -5.90 9.66 -1.82
CA VAL A 41 -6.11 10.17 -0.47
C VAL A 41 -5.12 11.30 -0.21
N ASN A 42 -5.59 12.55 -0.37
CA ASN A 42 -4.80 13.75 -0.13
C ASN A 42 -4.65 14.01 1.36
N ASP A 43 -3.48 13.74 1.91
CA ASP A 43 -3.16 13.88 3.33
C ASP A 43 -2.81 15.33 3.71
N GLY A 44 -3.65 16.29 3.33
CA GLY A 44 -3.45 17.69 3.65
C GLY A 44 -2.27 18.33 2.91
N SER A 45 -2.07 18.02 1.63
CA SER A 45 -1.00 18.61 0.82
C SER A 45 -1.06 20.13 0.78
N THR A 46 0.11 20.76 0.77
CA THR A 46 0.30 22.22 0.76
C THR A 46 0.85 22.76 -0.56
N ASP A 47 1.18 21.87 -1.50
CA ASP A 47 1.64 22.16 -2.86
C ASP A 47 0.52 22.04 -3.90
N SER A 48 0.85 21.94 -5.19
CA SER A 48 -0.13 21.80 -6.27
C SER A 48 -0.80 20.41 -6.36
N THR A 49 -0.48 19.46 -5.48
CA THR A 49 -1.03 18.09 -5.49
C THR A 49 -2.57 18.08 -5.60
N GLY A 50 -3.26 18.91 -4.80
CA GLY A 50 -4.74 18.97 -4.83
C GLY A 50 -5.30 19.47 -6.17
N ALA A 51 -4.65 20.46 -6.79
CA ALA A 51 -5.04 20.96 -8.11
C ALA A 51 -4.81 19.89 -9.20
N GLU A 52 -3.70 19.16 -9.12
CA GLU A 52 -3.40 18.08 -10.05
C GLU A 52 -4.39 16.91 -9.90
N ILE A 53 -4.81 16.57 -8.69
CA ILE A 53 -5.86 15.56 -8.45
C ILE A 53 -7.18 15.99 -9.08
N ALA A 54 -7.59 17.24 -8.91
CA ALA A 54 -8.80 17.76 -9.51
C ALA A 54 -8.74 17.70 -11.06
N ALA A 55 -7.60 18.06 -11.65
CA ALA A 55 -7.39 17.96 -13.08
C ALA A 55 -7.44 16.50 -13.56
N ALA A 56 -6.81 15.57 -12.84
CA ALA A 56 -6.85 14.14 -13.14
C ALA A 56 -8.27 13.56 -13.04
N ALA A 57 -9.04 13.92 -12.02
CA ALA A 57 -10.45 13.51 -11.86
C ALA A 57 -11.34 14.01 -13.00
N GLY A 58 -11.07 15.20 -13.55
CA GLY A 58 -11.76 15.72 -14.73
C GLY A 58 -11.47 14.94 -16.02
N ARG A 59 -10.30 14.32 -16.13
CA ARG A 59 -9.89 13.50 -17.31
C ARG A 59 -10.25 12.01 -17.16
N PHE A 60 -10.23 11.49 -15.93
CA PHE A 60 -10.44 10.08 -15.61
C PHE A 60 -11.62 9.91 -14.65
N PRO A 61 -12.83 9.63 -15.14
CA PRO A 61 -14.05 9.55 -14.30
C PRO A 61 -13.98 8.50 -13.18
N ALA A 62 -13.08 7.53 -13.29
CA ALA A 62 -12.82 6.55 -12.23
C ALA A 62 -11.94 7.09 -11.09
N CYS A 63 -11.33 8.27 -11.26
CA CYS A 63 -10.45 8.89 -10.27
C CYS A 63 -11.26 9.88 -9.40
N ARG A 64 -11.02 9.83 -8.09
CA ARG A 64 -11.59 10.82 -7.14
C ARG A 64 -10.61 11.12 -6.02
N GLU A 65 -10.76 12.32 -5.44
CA GLU A 65 -10.05 12.73 -4.24
C GLU A 65 -10.81 12.30 -2.98
N LEU A 66 -10.07 11.82 -1.98
CA LEU A 66 -10.48 11.81 -0.58
C LEU A 66 -9.52 12.74 0.18
N ARG A 67 -10.00 13.93 0.55
CA ARG A 67 -9.16 14.94 1.20
C ARG A 67 -9.26 14.86 2.71
N LEU A 68 -8.14 14.75 3.39
CA LEU A 68 -8.06 14.88 4.85
C LEU A 68 -7.97 16.37 5.23
N PRO A 69 -8.54 16.77 6.37
CA PRO A 69 -8.55 18.18 6.79
C PRO A 69 -7.15 18.72 7.12
N ALA A 70 -6.23 17.85 7.52
CA ALA A 70 -4.84 18.17 7.85
C ALA A 70 -3.94 16.96 7.64
N HIS A 71 -2.63 17.20 7.59
CA HIS A 71 -1.63 16.13 7.50
C HIS A 71 -1.67 15.21 8.74
N ALA A 72 -2.10 13.98 8.53
CA ALA A 72 -2.25 12.96 9.56
C ALA A 72 -1.24 11.80 9.42
N GLY A 73 -0.49 11.76 8.33
CA GLY A 73 0.52 10.76 8.00
C GLY A 73 -0.01 9.59 7.17
N GLN A 74 0.91 8.93 6.48
CA GLN A 74 0.62 7.87 5.50
C GLN A 74 -0.32 6.77 6.04
N ALA A 75 -0.13 6.35 7.30
CA ALA A 75 -0.96 5.30 7.90
C ALA A 75 -2.43 5.74 8.07
N ALA A 76 -2.65 6.98 8.49
CA ALA A 76 -3.98 7.54 8.65
C ALA A 76 -4.66 7.74 7.29
N ALA A 77 -3.94 8.29 6.32
CA ALA A 77 -4.42 8.45 4.95
C ALA A 77 -4.79 7.10 4.31
N LEU A 78 -3.89 6.10 4.44
CA LEU A 78 -4.18 4.74 3.95
C LEU A 78 -5.45 4.18 4.60
N LEU A 79 -5.58 4.27 5.92
CA LEU A 79 -6.75 3.78 6.65
C LEU A 79 -8.05 4.48 6.22
N ALA A 80 -8.00 5.79 5.99
CA ALA A 80 -9.15 6.54 5.49
C ALA A 80 -9.58 6.04 4.11
N GLY A 81 -8.62 5.88 3.18
CA GLY A 81 -8.91 5.36 1.85
C GLY A 81 -9.43 3.92 1.86
N LEU A 82 -8.86 3.04 2.69
CA LEU A 82 -9.34 1.65 2.84
C LEU A 82 -10.80 1.58 3.33
N ARG A 83 -11.21 2.49 4.22
CA ARG A 83 -12.59 2.58 4.72
C ARG A 83 -13.56 3.14 3.69
N ASP A 84 -13.09 4.04 2.84
CA ASP A 84 -13.89 4.72 1.81
C ASP A 84 -13.98 3.92 0.50
N ALA A 85 -13.10 2.93 0.32
CA ALA A 85 -13.08 2.03 -0.84
C ALA A 85 -14.37 1.21 -0.94
N ARG A 86 -14.92 1.08 -2.17
CA ARG A 86 -16.22 0.43 -2.45
C ARG A 86 -16.09 -0.90 -3.15
N GLY A 87 -14.92 -1.21 -3.74
CA GLY A 87 -14.67 -2.41 -4.53
C GLY A 87 -14.66 -3.70 -3.70
N GLU A 88 -14.91 -4.81 -4.36
CA GLU A 88 -14.76 -6.16 -3.79
C GLU A 88 -13.29 -6.49 -3.51
N ARG A 89 -12.40 -5.95 -4.35
CA ARG A 89 -10.95 -6.07 -4.22
C ARG A 89 -10.35 -4.70 -3.99
N ILE A 90 -9.48 -4.61 -3.00
CA ILE A 90 -8.80 -3.39 -2.61
C ILE A 90 -7.34 -3.49 -3.07
N LEU A 91 -6.90 -2.50 -3.79
CA LEU A 91 -5.53 -2.35 -4.25
C LEU A 91 -4.89 -1.19 -3.51
N THR A 92 -3.60 -1.29 -3.21
CA THR A 92 -2.83 -0.19 -2.61
C THR A 92 -1.52 0.02 -3.35
N MET A 93 -1.04 1.26 -3.40
CA MET A 93 0.31 1.62 -3.84
C MET A 93 0.72 2.97 -3.27
N ASP A 94 2.02 3.28 -3.33
CA ASP A 94 2.54 4.62 -3.03
C ASP A 94 2.34 5.58 -4.22
N GLY A 95 2.24 6.88 -3.93
CA GLY A 95 2.02 7.93 -4.94
C GLY A 95 3.28 8.40 -5.69
N ASP A 96 4.45 7.85 -5.41
CA ASP A 96 5.76 8.33 -5.89
C ASP A 96 6.28 7.63 -7.16
N LEU A 97 5.44 6.80 -7.80
CA LEU A 97 5.74 6.05 -9.02
C LEU A 97 6.94 5.08 -8.92
N GLN A 98 7.41 4.76 -7.71
CA GLN A 98 8.44 3.73 -7.53
C GLN A 98 7.90 2.32 -7.77
N ASN A 99 6.61 2.08 -7.52
CA ASN A 99 5.90 0.88 -7.92
C ASN A 99 5.22 1.09 -9.28
N ASP A 100 5.19 0.06 -10.11
CA ASP A 100 4.56 0.13 -11.44
C ASP A 100 3.13 -0.42 -11.37
N PRO A 101 2.10 0.39 -11.69
CA PRO A 101 0.73 -0.11 -11.78
C PRO A 101 0.55 -1.27 -12.77
N ALA A 102 1.42 -1.38 -13.78
CA ALA A 102 1.41 -2.48 -14.74
C ALA A 102 1.66 -3.86 -14.12
N ASP A 103 2.10 -3.94 -12.86
CA ASP A 103 2.23 -5.18 -12.14
C ASP A 103 0.91 -5.64 -11.46
N PHE A 104 -0.12 -4.78 -11.33
CA PHE A 104 -1.42 -5.16 -10.74
C PHE A 104 -2.10 -6.36 -11.40
N PRO A 105 -2.12 -6.52 -12.74
CA PRO A 105 -2.73 -7.69 -13.36
C PRO A 105 -2.15 -9.02 -12.85
N ALA A 106 -0.84 -9.09 -12.60
CA ALA A 106 -0.21 -10.31 -12.07
C ALA A 106 -0.63 -10.61 -10.62
N LEU A 107 -0.72 -9.57 -9.76
CA LEU A 107 -1.20 -9.72 -8.39
C LEU A 107 -2.68 -10.13 -8.37
N LEU A 108 -3.51 -9.50 -9.19
CA LEU A 108 -4.94 -9.83 -9.33
C LEU A 108 -5.14 -11.26 -9.79
N SER A 109 -4.38 -11.71 -10.81
CA SER A 109 -4.45 -13.09 -11.31
C SER A 109 -4.10 -14.10 -10.22
N LEU A 110 -3.05 -13.85 -9.41
CA LEU A 110 -2.70 -14.73 -8.31
C LEU A 110 -3.76 -14.72 -7.19
N LEU A 111 -4.38 -13.56 -6.90
CA LEU A 111 -5.46 -13.46 -5.93
C LEU A 111 -6.71 -14.25 -6.35
N GLU A 112 -7.00 -14.27 -7.65
CA GLU A 112 -8.19 -14.91 -8.23
C GLU A 112 -8.01 -16.43 -8.38
N SER A 113 -6.86 -16.87 -8.88
CA SER A 113 -6.58 -18.29 -9.15
C SER A 113 -6.02 -19.04 -7.96
N GLY A 114 -5.39 -18.34 -7.02
CA GLY A 114 -4.74 -18.92 -5.86
C GLY A 114 -5.62 -18.94 -4.61
N PRO A 115 -5.14 -19.62 -3.57
CA PRO A 115 -5.85 -19.71 -2.29
C PRO A 115 -5.59 -18.48 -1.40
N PHE A 116 -5.36 -17.30 -1.96
CA PHE A 116 -4.91 -16.13 -1.22
C PHE A 116 -6.03 -15.11 -0.97
N ASP A 117 -5.95 -14.46 0.18
CA ASP A 117 -6.84 -13.37 0.58
C ASP A 117 -6.16 -12.01 0.41
N LEU A 118 -4.81 -11.99 0.46
CA LEU A 118 -3.93 -10.86 0.23
C LEU A 118 -2.74 -11.30 -0.63
N VAL A 119 -2.41 -10.53 -1.66
CA VAL A 119 -1.20 -10.71 -2.47
C VAL A 119 -0.38 -9.43 -2.40
N CYS A 120 0.89 -9.57 -2.01
CA CYS A 120 1.85 -8.46 -1.90
C CYS A 120 2.85 -8.49 -3.05
N GLY A 121 3.29 -7.33 -3.50
CA GLY A 121 4.46 -7.23 -4.35
C GLY A 121 5.74 -7.47 -3.56
N TRP A 122 6.69 -8.16 -4.17
CA TRP A 122 8.04 -8.33 -3.68
C TRP A 122 9.02 -7.67 -4.65
N ARG A 123 9.64 -6.56 -4.23
CA ARG A 123 10.50 -5.75 -5.10
C ARG A 123 11.81 -6.49 -5.41
N VAL A 124 11.97 -6.89 -6.66
CA VAL A 124 13.19 -7.51 -7.19
C VAL A 124 14.06 -6.47 -7.89
N GLY A 125 15.38 -6.68 -7.93
CA GLY A 125 16.31 -5.80 -8.64
C GLY A 125 16.48 -4.40 -8.02
N ARG A 126 16.19 -4.22 -6.73
CA ARG A 126 16.33 -2.93 -6.02
C ARG A 126 17.73 -2.35 -6.22
N ARG A 127 17.79 -1.09 -6.73
CA ARG A 127 19.03 -0.32 -6.89
C ARG A 127 19.44 0.44 -5.62
N ASP A 128 19.00 -0.02 -4.44
CA ASP A 128 19.42 0.54 -3.16
C ASP A 128 20.88 0.26 -2.86
N SER A 129 21.51 1.14 -2.05
CA SER A 129 22.85 0.88 -1.53
C SER A 129 22.91 -0.44 -0.77
N LEU A 130 24.09 -1.10 -0.78
CA LEU A 130 24.30 -2.37 -0.08
C LEU A 130 23.90 -2.29 1.40
N LEU A 131 24.19 -1.17 2.05
CA LEU A 131 23.81 -0.90 3.45
C LEU A 131 22.27 -0.92 3.62
N ARG A 132 21.52 -0.20 2.79
CA ARG A 132 20.05 -0.19 2.84
C ARG A 132 19.47 -1.58 2.58
N ARG A 133 20.04 -2.34 1.65
CA ARG A 133 19.62 -3.74 1.38
C ARG A 133 19.88 -4.65 2.58
N ALA A 134 21.03 -4.53 3.24
CA ALA A 134 21.36 -5.29 4.43
C ALA A 134 20.41 -4.94 5.59
N MET A 135 20.21 -3.65 5.85
CA MET A 135 19.28 -3.16 6.87
C MET A 135 17.85 -3.65 6.63
N SER A 136 17.37 -3.57 5.39
CA SER A 136 16.03 -4.06 5.04
C SER A 136 15.90 -5.57 5.24
N ARG A 137 16.95 -6.36 4.92
CA ARG A 137 16.96 -7.82 5.16
C ARG A 137 16.89 -8.15 6.65
N VAL A 138 17.67 -7.45 7.47
CA VAL A 138 17.65 -7.63 8.94
C VAL A 138 16.28 -7.27 9.49
N ALA A 139 15.76 -6.09 9.14
CA ALA A 139 14.43 -5.65 9.60
C ALA A 139 13.31 -6.62 9.22
N ASN A 140 13.31 -7.13 7.97
CA ASN A 140 12.33 -8.12 7.53
C ASN A 140 12.52 -9.48 8.23
N SER A 141 13.75 -9.90 8.52
CA SER A 141 14.02 -11.15 9.26
C SER A 141 13.52 -11.05 10.71
N VAL A 142 13.81 -9.95 11.40
CA VAL A 142 13.31 -9.69 12.76
C VAL A 142 11.77 -9.66 12.75
N ARG A 143 11.16 -8.94 11.80
CA ARG A 143 9.71 -8.88 11.68
C ARG A 143 9.09 -10.28 11.49
N ARG A 144 9.63 -11.09 10.57
CA ARG A 144 9.16 -12.46 10.34
C ARG A 144 9.27 -13.32 11.59
N ALA A 145 10.38 -13.22 12.33
CA ALA A 145 10.57 -13.97 13.57
C ALA A 145 9.58 -13.53 14.67
N VAL A 146 9.31 -12.22 14.78
CA VAL A 146 8.43 -11.68 15.82
C VAL A 146 6.95 -11.88 15.48
N LEU A 147 6.53 -11.64 14.23
CA LEU A 147 5.12 -11.66 13.83
C LEU A 147 4.69 -12.97 13.16
N ALA A 148 5.64 -13.89 12.91
CA ALA A 148 5.39 -15.16 12.24
C ALA A 148 4.75 -15.01 10.83
N ASP A 149 4.89 -13.84 10.18
CA ASP A 149 4.49 -13.68 8.81
C ASP A 149 5.57 -14.20 7.85
N ARG A 150 5.17 -14.61 6.65
CA ARG A 150 6.08 -15.19 5.64
C ARG A 150 6.47 -14.23 4.54
N VAL A 151 6.09 -12.95 4.64
CA VAL A 151 6.30 -11.96 3.58
C VAL A 151 7.77 -11.52 3.52
N HIS A 152 8.34 -11.53 2.31
CA HIS A 152 9.73 -11.13 2.08
C HIS A 152 9.93 -9.61 2.12
N ASP A 153 8.97 -8.83 1.60
CA ASP A 153 9.08 -7.37 1.50
C ASP A 153 7.83 -6.63 1.98
N ALA A 154 7.68 -6.49 3.30
CA ALA A 154 6.57 -5.72 3.90
C ALA A 154 6.63 -4.21 3.58
N GLY A 155 7.76 -3.72 3.09
CA GLY A 155 7.91 -2.32 2.66
C GLY A 155 7.32 -2.05 1.28
N CYS A 156 6.94 -3.07 0.51
CA CYS A 156 6.25 -2.89 -0.76
C CYS A 156 4.78 -2.55 -0.51
N GLN A 157 4.31 -1.43 -1.06
CA GLN A 157 2.92 -1.00 -0.92
C GLN A 157 2.03 -1.46 -2.08
N LEU A 158 2.61 -2.05 -3.12
CA LEU A 158 1.84 -2.64 -4.21
C LEU A 158 1.19 -3.94 -3.72
N ARG A 159 -0.11 -3.90 -3.45
CA ARG A 159 -0.87 -5.02 -2.89
C ARG A 159 -2.25 -5.10 -3.50
N VAL A 160 -2.77 -6.30 -3.53
CA VAL A 160 -4.17 -6.59 -3.86
C VAL A 160 -4.74 -7.47 -2.78
N MET A 161 -5.93 -7.15 -2.27
CA MET A 161 -6.57 -7.91 -1.21
C MET A 161 -8.07 -8.01 -1.43
N ARG A 162 -8.67 -9.09 -0.94
CA ARG A 162 -10.11 -9.23 -0.82
C ARG A 162 -10.63 -8.26 0.25
N ARG A 163 -11.86 -7.79 0.11
CA ARG A 163 -12.46 -6.82 1.07
C ARG A 163 -12.47 -7.35 2.50
N GLU A 164 -12.61 -8.64 2.68
CA GLU A 164 -12.64 -9.31 4.00
C GLU A 164 -11.35 -9.07 4.81
N VAL A 165 -10.22 -8.82 4.14
CA VAL A 165 -8.95 -8.46 4.79
C VAL A 165 -9.08 -7.17 5.61
N LEU A 166 -9.98 -6.26 5.22
CA LEU A 166 -10.20 -5.01 5.96
C LEU A 166 -10.68 -5.24 7.39
N ALA A 167 -11.34 -6.35 7.68
CA ALA A 167 -11.73 -6.71 9.05
C ALA A 167 -10.53 -6.94 9.99
N ALA A 168 -9.38 -7.32 9.44
CA ALA A 168 -8.13 -7.46 10.19
C ALA A 168 -7.37 -6.13 10.36
N VAL A 169 -7.68 -5.12 9.53
CA VAL A 169 -6.99 -3.82 9.54
C VAL A 169 -7.47 -2.99 10.73
N LYS A 170 -6.52 -2.48 11.52
CA LYS A 170 -6.78 -1.62 12.67
C LYS A 170 -5.91 -0.36 12.63
N PRO A 171 -6.34 0.74 13.29
CA PRO A 171 -5.51 1.95 13.39
C PRO A 171 -4.19 1.64 14.08
N MET A 172 -3.08 1.97 13.42
CA MET A 172 -1.72 1.87 13.98
C MET A 172 -0.74 2.73 13.20
N ALA A 173 0.36 3.11 13.86
CA ALA A 173 1.28 4.12 13.34
C ALA A 173 2.02 3.72 12.04
N LEU A 174 2.20 2.45 11.79
CA LEU A 174 2.88 1.93 10.59
C LEU A 174 2.00 0.92 9.86
N LEU A 175 0.71 1.20 9.77
CA LEU A 175 -0.29 0.31 9.16
C LEU A 175 0.18 -0.25 7.82
N GLN A 176 0.76 0.62 6.97
CA GLN A 176 1.23 0.23 5.64
C GLN A 176 2.28 -0.90 5.67
N ALA A 177 3.06 -1.04 6.76
CA ALA A 177 4.06 -2.10 6.89
C ALA A 177 3.49 -3.38 7.53
N PHE A 178 2.36 -3.29 8.23
CA PHE A 178 1.84 -4.38 9.05
C PHE A 178 0.58 -5.04 8.51
N ILE A 179 -0.04 -4.55 7.42
CA ILE A 179 -1.21 -5.20 6.80
C ILE A 179 -0.99 -6.71 6.56
N PRO A 180 0.15 -7.17 5.99
CA PRO A 180 0.36 -8.61 5.80
C PRO A 180 0.41 -9.40 7.11
N ALA A 181 1.05 -8.84 8.14
CA ALA A 181 1.12 -9.49 9.45
C ALA A 181 -0.25 -9.54 10.14
N LEU A 182 -1.05 -8.49 10.01
CA LEU A 182 -2.43 -8.45 10.52
C LEU A 182 -3.31 -9.48 9.82
N ALA A 183 -3.21 -9.59 8.50
CA ALA A 183 -3.94 -10.58 7.72
C ALA A 183 -3.54 -12.00 8.13
N ALA A 184 -2.24 -12.30 8.18
CA ALA A 184 -1.73 -13.61 8.61
C ALA A 184 -2.18 -13.98 10.04
N ALA A 185 -2.15 -13.01 10.97
CA ALA A 185 -2.62 -13.21 12.34
C ALA A 185 -4.13 -13.44 12.46
N ALA A 186 -4.90 -12.98 11.47
CA ALA A 186 -6.35 -13.27 11.35
C ALA A 186 -6.64 -14.61 10.65
N GLY A 187 -5.61 -15.42 10.34
CA GLY A 187 -5.76 -16.69 9.65
C GLY A 187 -5.91 -16.58 8.13
N LEU A 188 -5.75 -15.37 7.57
CA LEU A 188 -5.87 -15.13 6.15
C LEU A 188 -4.56 -15.52 5.42
N ARG A 189 -4.70 -16.01 4.20
CA ARG A 189 -3.57 -16.49 3.39
C ARG A 189 -2.94 -15.36 2.59
N VAL A 190 -1.64 -15.18 2.77
CA VAL A 190 -0.87 -14.13 2.12
C VAL A 190 0.07 -14.73 1.08
N GLY A 191 -0.03 -14.24 -0.16
CA GLY A 191 0.85 -14.57 -1.29
C GLY A 191 1.76 -13.41 -1.66
N GLU A 192 2.76 -13.67 -2.49
CA GLU A 192 3.68 -12.65 -3.02
C GLU A 192 3.94 -12.86 -4.50
N VAL A 193 4.15 -11.76 -5.22
CA VAL A 193 4.55 -11.72 -6.63
C VAL A 193 5.79 -10.85 -6.77
N PRO A 194 6.82 -11.27 -7.51
CA PRO A 194 7.93 -10.38 -7.86
C PRO A 194 7.41 -9.19 -8.68
N VAL A 195 7.79 -7.96 -8.26
CA VAL A 195 7.38 -6.73 -8.93
C VAL A 195 8.58 -5.83 -9.23
N ARG A 196 8.42 -4.99 -10.23
CA ARG A 196 9.44 -4.00 -10.62
C ARG A 196 9.53 -2.87 -9.60
N HIS A 197 10.71 -2.29 -9.48
CA HIS A 197 10.94 -1.13 -8.63
C HIS A 197 11.73 -0.08 -9.39
N HIS A 198 11.12 1.08 -9.59
CA HIS A 198 11.70 2.20 -10.34
C HIS A 198 12.35 3.22 -9.41
N PRO A 199 13.34 3.98 -9.90
CA PRO A 199 13.78 5.18 -9.21
C PRO A 199 12.60 6.17 -9.07
N ARG A 200 12.58 6.92 -7.97
CA ARG A 200 11.61 8.00 -7.80
C ARG A 200 11.80 9.06 -8.89
N LEU A 201 10.71 9.48 -9.54
CA LEU A 201 10.75 10.47 -10.61
C LEU A 201 10.83 11.89 -10.05
N HIS A 202 9.99 12.22 -9.05
CA HIS A 202 9.92 13.53 -8.42
C HIS A 202 9.89 13.40 -6.89
N GLY A 203 10.25 14.49 -6.17
CA GLY A 203 10.18 14.58 -4.71
C GLY A 203 11.43 14.07 -3.97
N ARG A 204 11.44 14.26 -2.64
CA ARG A 204 12.51 13.83 -1.72
C ARG A 204 12.00 12.80 -0.73
N SER A 205 12.86 11.87 -0.33
CA SER A 205 12.51 10.91 0.72
C SER A 205 12.16 11.64 2.02
N LYS A 206 10.93 11.47 2.49
CA LYS A 206 10.40 12.11 3.71
C LYS A 206 10.81 11.37 5.00
N TYR A 207 11.50 10.23 4.88
CA TYR A 207 11.95 9.42 6.01
C TYR A 207 13.41 9.67 6.34
N GLY A 208 13.70 10.31 7.48
CA GLY A 208 15.04 10.46 8.04
C GLY A 208 15.52 9.15 8.69
N LEU A 209 16.83 8.84 8.55
CA LEU A 209 17.46 7.61 9.06
C LEU A 209 17.27 7.36 10.57
N ALA A 210 17.25 8.43 11.39
CA ALA A 210 17.18 8.31 12.85
C ALA A 210 15.81 7.83 13.39
N ARG A 211 14.70 8.07 12.66
CA ARG A 211 13.35 7.61 13.06
C ARG A 211 13.03 6.17 12.62
N LEU A 212 13.92 5.55 11.82
CA LEU A 212 13.65 4.30 11.12
C LEU A 212 13.76 3.05 12.02
N TRP A 213 14.39 3.10 13.19
CA TRP A 213 14.76 1.91 13.93
C TRP A 213 13.90 1.58 15.15
N TRP A 214 13.62 2.53 16.01
CA TRP A 214 12.94 2.23 17.27
C TRP A 214 11.41 2.20 17.18
N ARG A 215 10.81 3.07 16.31
CA ARG A 215 9.35 3.09 16.11
C ARG A 215 8.82 1.78 15.52
N PRO A 216 9.39 1.24 14.42
CA PRO A 216 8.97 -0.06 13.90
C PRO A 216 9.15 -1.19 14.92
N ALA A 217 10.24 -1.21 15.67
CA ALA A 217 10.49 -2.22 16.69
C ALA A 217 9.46 -2.17 17.83
N PHE A 218 9.14 -0.97 18.31
CA PHE A 218 8.13 -0.78 19.35
C PHE A 218 6.73 -1.16 18.88
N GLU A 219 6.30 -0.71 17.70
CA GLU A 219 5.01 -1.06 17.12
C GLU A 219 4.91 -2.58 16.85
N MET A 220 5.99 -3.20 16.42
CA MET A 220 6.06 -4.64 16.21
C MET A 220 5.89 -5.42 17.52
N LEU A 221 6.56 -4.99 18.58
CA LEU A 221 6.42 -5.60 19.92
C LEU A 221 4.98 -5.41 20.44
N ARG A 222 4.44 -4.22 20.33
CA ARG A 222 3.05 -3.91 20.70
C ARG A 222 2.06 -4.81 19.92
N LEU A 223 2.25 -4.92 18.59
CA LEU A 223 1.42 -5.80 17.79
C LEU A 223 1.55 -7.26 18.23
N ARG A 224 2.76 -7.74 18.52
CA ARG A 224 2.98 -9.10 19.04
C ARG A 224 2.24 -9.35 20.36
N LEU A 225 2.29 -8.41 21.28
CA LEU A 225 1.56 -8.51 22.57
C LEU A 225 0.05 -8.51 22.36
N ASP A 226 -0.46 -7.66 21.48
CA ASP A 226 -1.88 -7.62 21.10
C ASP A 226 -2.36 -8.94 20.48
N LEU A 227 -1.53 -9.53 19.61
CA LEU A 227 -1.84 -10.81 18.98
C LEU A 227 -1.78 -11.98 19.98
N TRP A 228 -0.88 -11.92 20.95
CA TRP A 228 -0.74 -12.95 21.98
C TRP A 228 -1.94 -12.95 22.96
N ARG A 229 -2.53 -11.77 23.21
CA ARG A 229 -3.71 -11.62 24.09
C ARG A 229 -5.03 -12.03 23.47
N ARG A 230 -5.08 -12.26 22.16
CA ARG A 230 -6.30 -12.75 21.49
C ARG A 230 -6.38 -14.25 21.66
N PRO A 231 -7.54 -14.81 22.10
CA PRO A 231 -7.76 -16.24 22.00
C PRO A 231 -7.59 -16.67 20.54
N ARG A 232 -6.82 -17.71 20.30
CA ARG A 232 -6.74 -18.34 18.96
C ARG A 232 -8.12 -18.91 18.63
N PRO A 233 -8.64 -18.69 17.42
CA PRO A 233 -9.91 -19.28 17.00
C PRO A 233 -9.83 -20.81 17.01
#